data_4d829036cbc9d8a8197e83ad807d3707
#
_entry.id   4d829036cbc9d8a8197e83ad807d3707
#
_cell.length_a   1.000
_cell.length_b   1.000
_cell.length_c   1.000
_cell.angle_alpha   90.00
_cell.angle_beta   90.00
_cell.angle_gamma   90.00
#
_symmetry.space_group_name_H-M   'P 1'
#
loop_
_entity.id
_entity.type
_entity.pdbx_description
1 polymer ?
#
loop_
_entity_poly.entity_id
_entity_poly.type
_entity_poly.pdbx_seq_one_letter_code
_entity_poly.pdbx_strand_id
1 'polypeptide(L)'
;MIAVLIYAHKNKEQVQRLINALKNENVDIYVHADKKFSVDKFKDGILIKNRYDIKWGDPSIINSIVSSLKEIRKNKVYDYYILLSGQDYPIVSMNEIVKFLKDNKGKEFIEFKKIGNGENEWNVSNRYTYYHFYNNDILDKISRHIYNKRSFINDWIPYGGALWWTLTDTAIKYIIKTYDDLKLYNKIKSTLCMDEVIFQSILCNSKFKDKIVNRAYRYIDWSDHIAGKNNGNPNILGVKDYDRIISSGNFFARKFDINVDAKILDMLDEVRK
;
A
#
# COMPACT_ATOMS: atom_id res chain seq x y z
N MET A 1 17.19 10.15 5.71
CA MET A 1 17.17 9.03 4.74
C MET A 1 15.77 8.43 4.66
N ILE A 2 15.36 7.96 3.49
CA ILE A 2 14.05 7.38 3.20
C ILE A 2 14.23 5.97 2.65
N ALA A 3 13.43 5.01 3.10
CA ALA A 3 13.29 3.70 2.46
C ALA A 3 12.05 3.69 1.58
N VAL A 4 12.18 3.33 0.31
CA VAL A 4 11.04 3.03 -0.55
C VAL A 4 10.92 1.52 -0.70
N LEU A 5 9.76 0.96 -0.34
CA LEU A 5 9.45 -0.46 -0.49
C LEU A 5 8.44 -0.64 -1.62
N ILE A 6 8.89 -1.25 -2.71
CA ILE A 6 8.09 -1.53 -3.91
C ILE A 6 7.59 -2.96 -3.88
N TYR A 7 6.27 -3.15 -4.04
CA TYR A 7 5.65 -4.46 -4.26
C TYR A 7 5.48 -4.74 -5.74
N ALA A 8 6.25 -5.71 -6.27
CA ALA A 8 6.28 -6.06 -7.68
C ALA A 8 5.80 -7.51 -7.92
N HIS A 9 4.91 -7.68 -8.91
CA HIS A 9 4.38 -8.99 -9.29
C HIS A 9 4.41 -9.25 -10.81
N LYS A 10 4.75 -8.24 -11.60
CA LYS A 10 4.84 -8.33 -13.06
C LYS A 10 5.69 -7.21 -13.63
N ASN A 11 6.04 -7.33 -14.90
CA ASN A 11 6.68 -6.30 -15.73
C ASN A 11 7.98 -5.74 -15.13
N LYS A 12 9.07 -6.51 -15.29
CA LYS A 12 10.41 -6.16 -14.78
C LYS A 12 10.89 -4.81 -15.31
N GLU A 13 10.60 -4.49 -16.57
CA GLU A 13 11.01 -3.23 -17.20
C GLU A 13 10.36 -2.01 -16.56
N GLN A 14 9.05 -2.09 -16.31
CA GLN A 14 8.33 -1.00 -15.62
C GLN A 14 8.83 -0.81 -14.18
N VAL A 15 9.09 -1.90 -13.46
CA VAL A 15 9.65 -1.81 -12.09
C VAL A 15 11.05 -1.21 -12.12
N GLN A 16 11.90 -1.57 -13.10
CA GLN A 16 13.22 -0.96 -13.26
C GLN A 16 13.12 0.52 -13.60
N ARG A 17 12.16 0.91 -14.44
CA ARG A 17 11.90 2.33 -14.75
C ARG A 17 11.46 3.10 -13.50
N LEU A 18 10.57 2.52 -12.69
CA LEU A 18 10.16 3.09 -11.41
C LEU A 18 11.37 3.28 -10.48
N ILE A 19 12.24 2.28 -10.34
CA ILE A 19 13.48 2.38 -9.56
C ILE A 19 14.33 3.54 -10.04
N ASN A 20 14.53 3.67 -11.35
CA ASN A 20 15.31 4.76 -11.94
C ASN A 20 14.71 6.14 -11.63
N ALA A 21 13.38 6.24 -11.67
CA ALA A 21 12.63 7.45 -11.37
C ALA A 21 12.69 7.87 -9.89
N LEU A 22 12.97 6.92 -8.99
CA LEU A 22 13.05 7.12 -7.53
C LEU A 22 14.50 7.38 -7.04
N LYS A 23 15.49 7.35 -7.91
CA LYS A 23 16.89 7.54 -7.50
C LYS A 23 17.12 8.90 -6.86
N ASN A 24 17.72 8.88 -5.68
CA ASN A 24 18.14 10.06 -4.94
C ASN A 24 19.19 9.64 -3.89
N GLU A 25 20.14 10.48 -3.56
CA GLU A 25 21.18 10.20 -2.55
C GLU A 25 20.63 9.94 -1.15
N ASN A 26 19.41 10.43 -0.85
CA ASN A 26 18.74 10.26 0.43
C ASN A 26 17.72 9.10 0.44
N VAL A 27 17.72 8.25 -0.62
CA VAL A 27 16.71 7.21 -0.81
C VAL A 27 17.35 5.85 -1.08
N ASP A 28 17.01 4.85 -0.30
CA ASP A 28 17.29 3.45 -0.60
C ASP A 28 16.02 2.75 -1.08
N ILE A 29 16.13 1.97 -2.15
CA ILE A 29 14.98 1.35 -2.81
C ILE A 29 15.01 -0.15 -2.59
N TYR A 30 13.97 -0.67 -1.96
CA TYR A 30 13.76 -2.09 -1.69
C TYR A 30 12.61 -2.63 -2.56
N VAL A 31 12.78 -3.85 -3.06
CA VAL A 31 11.76 -4.50 -3.90
C VAL A 31 11.38 -5.84 -3.30
N HIS A 32 10.14 -5.98 -2.87
CA HIS A 32 9.53 -7.27 -2.63
C HIS A 32 8.96 -7.78 -3.97
N ALA A 33 9.64 -8.73 -4.58
CA ALA A 33 9.13 -9.42 -5.76
C ALA A 33 8.28 -10.61 -5.32
N ASP A 34 7.02 -10.68 -5.75
CA ASP A 34 6.16 -11.85 -5.51
C ASP A 34 6.87 -13.15 -5.92
N LYS A 35 6.68 -14.25 -5.19
CA LYS A 35 7.33 -15.52 -5.50
C LYS A 35 7.08 -16.01 -6.93
N LYS A 36 5.89 -15.69 -7.48
CA LYS A 36 5.51 -16.04 -8.86
C LYS A 36 6.18 -15.14 -9.90
N PHE A 37 6.77 -14.03 -9.51
CA PHE A 37 7.45 -13.11 -10.39
C PHE A 37 8.92 -13.51 -10.53
N SER A 38 9.28 -14.12 -11.66
CA SER A 38 10.65 -14.53 -11.93
C SER A 38 11.55 -13.32 -12.14
N VAL A 39 12.32 -12.96 -11.12
CA VAL A 39 13.32 -11.90 -11.14
C VAL A 39 14.42 -12.22 -10.13
N ASP A 40 15.66 -12.01 -10.55
CA ASP A 40 16.87 -12.25 -9.77
C ASP A 40 17.52 -10.98 -9.23
N LYS A 41 17.40 -9.88 -9.97
CA LYS A 41 17.96 -8.57 -9.59
C LYS A 41 17.30 -7.41 -10.30
N PHE A 42 17.43 -6.24 -9.69
CA PHE A 42 17.20 -4.92 -10.28
C PHE A 42 18.49 -4.07 -10.16
N LYS A 43 18.74 -3.20 -11.15
CA LYS A 43 19.83 -2.22 -11.02
C LYS A 43 19.41 -1.15 -10.00
N ASP A 44 20.26 -0.86 -9.03
CA ASP A 44 20.04 0.12 -7.96
C ASP A 44 18.80 -0.15 -7.08
N GLY A 45 18.28 -1.40 -7.08
CA GLY A 45 17.21 -1.87 -6.23
C GLY A 45 17.66 -3.06 -5.39
N ILE A 46 17.35 -3.05 -4.11
CA ILE A 46 17.69 -4.12 -3.15
C ILE A 46 16.51 -5.09 -3.07
N LEU A 47 16.71 -6.32 -3.52
CA LEU A 47 15.67 -7.35 -3.37
C LEU A 47 15.52 -7.78 -1.92
N ILE A 48 14.27 -7.82 -1.44
CA ILE A 48 13.88 -8.44 -0.19
C ILE A 48 14.11 -9.95 -0.31
N LYS A 49 14.83 -10.52 0.64
CA LYS A 49 15.20 -11.95 0.62
C LYS A 49 14.00 -12.85 0.87
N ASN A 50 13.16 -12.46 1.84
CA ASN A 50 12.00 -13.23 2.23
C ASN A 50 10.78 -12.89 1.35
N ARG A 51 10.67 -13.57 0.20
CA ARG A 51 9.59 -13.36 -0.78
C ARG A 51 8.37 -14.20 -0.43
N TYR A 52 7.17 -13.62 -0.62
CA TYR A 52 5.89 -14.25 -0.37
C TYR A 52 5.13 -14.51 -1.67
N ASP A 53 4.32 -15.57 -1.68
CA ASP A 53 3.26 -15.80 -2.67
C ASP A 53 2.03 -15.01 -2.22
N ILE A 54 1.82 -13.84 -2.83
CA ILE A 54 0.73 -12.96 -2.45
C ILE A 54 -0.51 -13.30 -3.26
N LYS A 55 -1.62 -13.49 -2.54
CA LYS A 55 -2.94 -13.72 -3.12
C LYS A 55 -3.77 -12.46 -2.96
N TRP A 56 -4.53 -12.10 -3.98
CA TRP A 56 -5.40 -10.93 -3.95
C TRP A 56 -6.46 -11.08 -2.85
N GLY A 57 -6.64 -10.03 -2.06
CA GLY A 57 -7.60 -9.99 -0.95
C GLY A 57 -7.19 -10.75 0.30
N ASP A 58 -6.17 -11.61 0.21
CA ASP A 58 -5.65 -12.42 1.32
C ASP A 58 -4.67 -11.62 2.19
N PRO A 59 -4.64 -11.80 3.50
CA PRO A 59 -3.70 -11.13 4.40
C PRO A 59 -2.22 -11.46 4.19
N SER A 60 -1.86 -12.33 3.24
CA SER A 60 -0.46 -12.62 2.90
C SER A 60 0.33 -11.37 2.54
N ILE A 61 -0.30 -10.36 1.91
CA ILE A 61 0.34 -9.07 1.62
C ILE A 61 0.73 -8.34 2.91
N ILE A 62 -0.11 -8.34 3.94
CA ILE A 62 0.17 -7.71 5.24
C ILE A 62 1.38 -8.39 5.89
N ASN A 63 1.37 -9.73 5.93
CA ASN A 63 2.45 -10.50 6.50
C ASN A 63 3.77 -10.25 5.76
N SER A 64 3.72 -10.16 4.43
CA SER A 64 4.90 -9.84 3.61
C SER A 64 5.40 -8.41 3.85
N ILE A 65 4.49 -7.41 4.00
CA ILE A 65 4.87 -6.03 4.31
C ILE A 65 5.60 -5.97 5.66
N VAL A 66 5.02 -6.55 6.71
CA VAL A 66 5.62 -6.56 8.05
C VAL A 66 6.97 -7.29 8.02
N SER A 67 7.08 -8.41 7.32
CA SER A 67 8.34 -9.16 7.15
C SER A 67 9.41 -8.32 6.42
N SER A 68 9.03 -7.65 5.33
CA SER A 68 9.93 -6.78 4.57
C SER A 68 10.42 -5.60 5.41
N LEU A 69 9.52 -4.96 6.18
CA LEU A 69 9.88 -3.87 7.09
C LEU A 69 10.85 -4.32 8.20
N LYS A 70 10.68 -5.54 8.73
CA LYS A 70 11.62 -6.14 9.69
C LYS A 70 13.00 -6.35 9.05
N GLU A 71 13.05 -6.87 7.83
CA GLU A 71 14.29 -7.09 7.10
C GLU A 71 15.00 -5.76 6.81
N ILE A 72 14.27 -4.75 6.31
CA ILE A 72 14.81 -3.41 6.05
C ILE A 72 15.40 -2.81 7.33
N ARG A 73 14.64 -2.79 8.43
CA ARG A 73 15.06 -2.19 9.70
C ARG A 73 16.21 -2.93 10.38
N LYS A 74 16.39 -4.22 10.13
CA LYS A 74 17.55 -4.98 10.60
C LYS A 74 18.85 -4.50 9.95
N ASN A 75 18.78 -4.04 8.70
CA ASN A 75 19.93 -3.57 7.95
C ASN A 75 20.20 -2.07 8.20
N LYS A 76 19.16 -1.25 8.20
CA LYS A 76 19.27 0.21 8.36
C LYS A 76 17.94 0.81 8.84
N VAL A 77 18.02 1.85 9.65
CA VAL A 77 16.84 2.63 10.11
C VAL A 77 16.75 3.91 9.29
N TYR A 78 15.53 4.28 8.91
CA TYR A 78 15.22 5.43 8.05
C TYR A 78 14.31 6.40 8.78
N ASP A 79 14.30 7.68 8.38
CA ASP A 79 13.36 8.66 8.92
C ASP A 79 11.93 8.34 8.47
N TYR A 80 11.78 7.94 7.19
CA TYR A 80 10.51 7.60 6.57
C TYR A 80 10.60 6.33 5.72
N TYR A 81 9.46 5.66 5.62
CA TYR A 81 9.22 4.51 4.75
C TYR A 81 8.06 4.82 3.82
N ILE A 82 8.23 4.62 2.52
CA ILE A 82 7.20 4.81 1.49
C ILE A 82 6.84 3.45 0.91
N LEU A 83 5.56 3.09 0.95
CA LEU A 83 5.07 1.85 0.34
C LEU A 83 4.51 2.14 -1.05
N LEU A 84 5.04 1.48 -2.08
CA LEU A 84 4.63 1.57 -3.47
C LEU A 84 4.31 0.20 -4.07
N SER A 85 3.48 0.17 -5.12
CA SER A 85 3.41 -0.96 -6.03
C SER A 85 4.31 -0.76 -7.25
N GLY A 86 4.66 -1.84 -7.95
CA GLY A 86 5.37 -1.75 -9.23
C GLY A 86 4.56 -1.08 -10.37
N GLN A 87 3.32 -0.69 -10.09
CA GLN A 87 2.45 0.05 -11.01
C GLN A 87 2.20 1.51 -10.57
N ASP A 88 2.87 1.96 -9.51
CA ASP A 88 2.91 3.38 -9.13
C ASP A 88 4.01 4.10 -9.92
N TYR A 89 3.91 5.42 -10.03
CA TYR A 89 4.97 6.25 -10.59
C TYR A 89 5.01 7.61 -9.91
N PRO A 90 6.21 8.19 -9.64
CA PRO A 90 6.33 9.54 -9.11
C PRO A 90 5.91 10.57 -10.18
N ILE A 91 5.22 11.62 -9.74
CA ILE A 91 4.73 12.70 -10.60
C ILE A 91 5.40 14.04 -10.27
N VAL A 92 6.21 14.05 -9.22
CA VAL A 92 7.12 15.14 -8.84
C VAL A 92 8.52 14.58 -8.63
N SER A 93 9.53 15.44 -8.55
CA SER A 93 10.91 15.01 -8.33
C SER A 93 11.11 14.39 -6.93
N MET A 94 12.03 13.44 -6.80
CA MET A 94 12.38 12.89 -5.48
C MET A 94 12.98 13.94 -4.54
N ASN A 95 13.61 14.99 -5.06
CA ASN A 95 14.08 16.11 -4.24
C ASN A 95 12.94 16.85 -3.55
N GLU A 96 11.83 17.06 -4.24
CA GLU A 96 10.62 17.68 -3.67
C GLU A 96 10.01 16.79 -2.57
N ILE A 97 9.92 15.47 -2.81
CA ILE A 97 9.41 14.52 -1.80
C ILE A 97 10.32 14.50 -0.58
N VAL A 98 11.64 14.43 -0.77
CA VAL A 98 12.61 14.45 0.33
C VAL A 98 12.51 15.76 1.13
N LYS A 99 12.41 16.90 0.45
CA LYS A 99 12.23 18.20 1.10
C LYS A 99 10.93 18.24 1.88
N PHE A 100 9.81 17.85 1.28
CA PHE A 100 8.51 17.81 1.93
C PHE A 100 8.52 16.97 3.22
N LEU A 101 9.12 15.79 3.18
CA LEU A 101 9.20 14.91 4.35
C LEU A 101 10.11 15.46 5.44
N LYS A 102 11.19 16.18 5.08
CA LYS A 102 12.03 16.92 6.05
C LYS A 102 11.24 18.04 6.74
N ASP A 103 10.48 18.82 5.98
CA ASP A 103 9.67 19.94 6.48
C ASP A 103 8.47 19.45 7.34
N ASN A 104 8.04 18.22 7.14
CA ASN A 104 6.92 17.59 7.85
C ASN A 104 7.35 16.44 8.79
N LYS A 105 8.53 16.57 9.40
CA LYS A 105 9.09 15.55 10.28
C LYS A 105 8.12 15.12 11.39
N GLY A 106 7.90 13.82 11.53
CA GLY A 106 7.05 13.24 12.57
C GLY A 106 5.56 13.15 12.22
N LYS A 107 5.15 13.57 11.02
CA LYS A 107 3.81 13.33 10.49
C LYS A 107 3.71 11.97 9.83
N GLU A 108 2.53 11.36 9.90
CA GLU A 108 2.20 10.09 9.26
C GLU A 108 1.23 10.33 8.10
N PHE A 109 1.58 9.93 6.89
CA PHE A 109 0.76 10.18 5.69
C PHE A 109 0.07 8.88 5.28
N ILE A 110 -1.18 8.73 5.69
CA ILE A 110 -2.02 7.57 5.41
C ILE A 110 -3.49 8.01 5.38
N GLU A 111 -4.20 7.64 4.32
CA GLU A 111 -5.64 7.89 4.22
C GLU A 111 -6.40 6.96 5.14
N PHE A 112 -7.39 7.51 5.85
CA PHE A 112 -8.28 6.69 6.65
C PHE A 112 -9.70 7.24 6.69
N LYS A 113 -10.64 6.32 6.84
CA LYS A 113 -12.05 6.55 7.09
C LYS A 113 -12.51 5.54 8.13
N LYS A 114 -13.37 5.95 9.07
CA LYS A 114 -13.97 5.02 10.01
C LYS A 114 -14.83 4.00 9.25
N ILE A 115 -14.75 2.74 9.63
CA ILE A 115 -15.59 1.69 9.04
C ILE A 115 -16.86 1.54 9.87
N GLY A 116 -18.02 1.61 9.20
CA GLY A 116 -19.33 1.51 9.81
C GLY A 116 -20.44 1.76 8.80
N ASN A 117 -21.64 2.03 9.29
CA ASN A 117 -22.83 2.26 8.47
C ASN A 117 -23.35 3.70 8.52
N GLY A 118 -22.59 4.61 9.15
CA GLY A 118 -22.93 6.03 9.22
C GLY A 118 -22.68 6.76 7.89
N GLU A 119 -23.27 7.94 7.72
CA GLU A 119 -23.24 8.73 6.49
C GLU A 119 -21.81 9.01 5.97
N ASN A 120 -20.86 9.24 6.87
CA ASN A 120 -19.45 9.49 6.54
C ASN A 120 -18.53 8.31 6.84
N GLU A 121 -19.07 7.10 6.99
CA GLU A 121 -18.31 5.90 7.29
C GLU A 121 -18.18 5.02 6.04
N TRP A 122 -17.15 4.18 6.04
CA TRP A 122 -16.91 3.25 4.94
C TRP A 122 -17.58 1.90 5.24
N ASN A 123 -18.59 1.55 4.46
CA ASN A 123 -19.37 0.32 4.67
C ASN A 123 -18.67 -0.91 4.07
N VAL A 124 -17.65 -1.40 4.76
CA VAL A 124 -16.89 -2.60 4.37
C VAL A 124 -16.67 -3.56 5.55
N SER A 125 -17.50 -3.49 6.58
CA SER A 125 -17.38 -4.34 7.78
C SER A 125 -17.47 -5.84 7.46
N ASN A 126 -18.13 -6.22 6.37
CA ASN A 126 -18.18 -7.59 5.87
C ASN A 126 -16.81 -8.23 5.62
N ARG A 127 -15.76 -7.41 5.40
CA ARG A 127 -14.38 -7.89 5.19
C ARG A 127 -13.82 -8.65 6.39
N TYR A 128 -14.23 -8.30 7.61
CA TYR A 128 -13.74 -8.94 8.85
C TYR A 128 -14.84 -9.63 9.67
N THR A 129 -16.09 -9.29 9.45
CA THR A 129 -17.20 -9.89 10.21
C THR A 129 -17.52 -11.31 9.77
N TYR A 130 -17.19 -11.66 8.52
CA TYR A 130 -17.36 -13.00 7.98
C TYR A 130 -16.03 -13.72 7.83
N TYR A 131 -16.11 -15.07 7.75
CA TYR A 131 -14.96 -15.88 7.34
C TYR A 131 -14.88 -15.94 5.83
N HIS A 132 -13.69 -15.76 5.28
CA HIS A 132 -13.42 -15.79 3.83
C HIS A 132 -12.50 -16.95 3.48
N PHE A 133 -12.87 -17.71 2.44
CA PHE A 133 -12.16 -18.89 1.95
C PHE A 133 -11.74 -18.66 0.49
N TYR A 134 -10.56 -18.11 0.28
CA TYR A 134 -10.04 -17.62 -1.00
C TYR A 134 -9.95 -18.62 -2.16
N ASN A 135 -10.02 -19.92 -1.87
CA ASN A 135 -9.88 -20.97 -2.87
C ASN A 135 -11.16 -21.81 -3.04
N ASN A 136 -12.26 -21.41 -2.42
CA ASN A 136 -13.50 -22.19 -2.44
C ASN A 136 -14.73 -21.30 -2.26
N ASP A 137 -15.31 -20.88 -3.39
CA ASP A 137 -16.49 -20.02 -3.42
C ASP A 137 -17.71 -20.61 -2.71
N ILE A 138 -17.81 -21.95 -2.70
CA ILE A 138 -18.91 -22.65 -2.01
C ILE A 138 -18.73 -22.51 -0.51
N LEU A 139 -17.54 -22.78 0.01
CA LEU A 139 -17.25 -22.61 1.44
C LEU A 139 -17.35 -21.14 1.85
N ASP A 140 -16.94 -20.19 1.01
CA ASP A 140 -17.09 -18.77 1.29
C ASP A 140 -18.55 -18.36 1.43
N LYS A 141 -19.43 -18.82 0.55
CA LYS A 141 -20.87 -18.58 0.64
C LYS A 141 -21.51 -19.24 1.86
N ILE A 142 -21.18 -20.51 2.11
CA ILE A 142 -21.72 -21.28 3.24
C ILE A 142 -21.26 -20.69 4.58
N SER A 143 -20.02 -20.23 4.69
CA SER A 143 -19.46 -19.68 5.91
C SER A 143 -20.24 -18.48 6.44
N ARG A 144 -20.82 -17.68 5.55
CA ARG A 144 -21.64 -16.51 5.91
C ARG A 144 -22.94 -16.86 6.61
N HIS A 145 -23.41 -18.10 6.47
CA HIS A 145 -24.65 -18.61 7.07
C HIS A 145 -24.43 -19.47 8.31
N ILE A 146 -23.27 -20.14 8.38
CA ILE A 146 -22.99 -21.12 9.45
C ILE A 146 -22.23 -20.50 10.62
N TYR A 147 -21.30 -19.58 10.36
CA TYR A 147 -20.46 -18.98 11.40
C TYR A 147 -21.07 -17.70 11.96
N ASN A 148 -20.97 -17.53 13.28
CA ASN A 148 -21.31 -16.28 13.93
C ASN A 148 -20.43 -15.13 13.38
N LYS A 149 -21.00 -13.94 13.29
CA LYS A 149 -20.26 -12.73 12.95
C LYS A 149 -19.16 -12.48 13.97
N ARG A 150 -18.00 -12.11 13.50
CA ARG A 150 -16.86 -11.75 14.34
C ARG A 150 -16.88 -10.26 14.68
N SER A 151 -16.50 -9.91 15.91
CA SER A 151 -16.14 -8.54 16.27
C SER A 151 -14.80 -8.15 15.64
N PHE A 152 -14.54 -6.85 15.57
CA PHE A 152 -13.22 -6.37 15.16
C PHE A 152 -12.16 -6.65 16.24
N ILE A 153 -10.90 -6.55 15.85
CA ILE A 153 -9.75 -6.94 16.68
C ILE A 153 -9.68 -6.08 17.95
N ASN A 154 -9.54 -6.70 19.12
CA ASN A 154 -9.26 -6.07 20.41
C ASN A 154 -10.16 -4.87 20.76
N ASP A 155 -11.42 -4.90 20.37
CA ASP A 155 -12.38 -3.81 20.57
C ASP A 155 -11.94 -2.46 19.99
N TRP A 156 -10.99 -2.47 19.03
CA TRP A 156 -10.61 -1.29 18.32
C TRP A 156 -11.74 -0.76 17.45
N ILE A 157 -11.78 0.56 17.31
CA ILE A 157 -12.59 1.18 16.26
C ILE A 157 -11.93 0.85 14.92
N PRO A 158 -12.64 0.19 13.97
CA PRO A 158 -12.07 -0.14 12.68
C PRO A 158 -11.96 1.11 11.80
N TYR A 159 -10.79 1.28 11.20
CA TYR A 159 -10.50 2.30 10.20
C TYR A 159 -9.94 1.64 8.95
N GLY A 160 -10.27 2.19 7.78
CA GLY A 160 -9.74 1.69 6.51
C GLY A 160 -9.47 2.82 5.53
N GLY A 161 -8.73 2.51 4.48
CA GLY A 161 -8.33 3.41 3.42
C GLY A 161 -7.39 2.70 2.45
N ALA A 162 -6.82 3.41 1.49
CA ALA A 162 -5.86 2.82 0.57
C ALA A 162 -4.66 2.23 1.32
N LEU A 163 -4.15 1.08 0.84
CA LEU A 163 -2.99 0.40 1.42
C LEU A 163 -1.73 1.29 1.47
N TRP A 164 -1.63 2.22 0.53
CA TRP A 164 -0.40 2.98 0.26
C TRP A 164 -0.20 4.13 1.26
N TRP A 165 0.98 4.19 1.88
CA TRP A 165 1.29 5.15 2.92
C TRP A 165 2.76 5.61 2.87
N THR A 166 3.04 6.70 3.60
CA THR A 166 4.38 7.17 3.95
C THR A 166 4.44 7.39 5.45
N LEU A 167 5.21 6.57 6.16
CA LEU A 167 5.22 6.50 7.62
C LEU A 167 6.62 6.68 8.19
N THR A 168 6.69 7.25 9.40
CA THR A 168 7.95 7.40 10.15
C THR A 168 8.46 6.05 10.68
N ASP A 169 9.74 5.97 11.02
CA ASP A 169 10.31 4.80 11.70
C ASP A 169 9.61 4.47 13.01
N THR A 170 9.20 5.47 13.76
CA THR A 170 8.49 5.26 15.03
C THR A 170 7.13 4.61 14.83
N ALA A 171 6.41 4.97 13.79
CA ALA A 171 5.14 4.33 13.40
C ALA A 171 5.38 2.91 12.89
N ILE A 172 6.38 2.70 12.04
CA ILE A 172 6.75 1.37 11.54
C ILE A 172 7.14 0.43 12.70
N LYS A 173 7.96 0.89 13.61
CA LYS A 173 8.33 0.13 14.82
C LYS A 173 7.10 -0.26 15.64
N TYR A 174 6.16 0.67 15.81
CA TYR A 174 4.92 0.42 16.53
C TYR A 174 4.02 -0.60 15.80
N ILE A 175 3.88 -0.48 14.49
CA ILE A 175 3.13 -1.44 13.66
C ILE A 175 3.70 -2.84 13.81
N ILE A 176 5.03 -3.00 13.65
CA ILE A 176 5.70 -4.31 13.77
C ILE A 176 5.46 -4.91 15.16
N LYS A 177 5.68 -4.11 16.22
CA LYS A 177 5.47 -4.56 17.60
C LYS A 177 4.02 -5.00 17.84
N THR A 178 3.06 -4.18 17.45
CA THR A 178 1.63 -4.48 17.61
C THR A 178 1.22 -5.73 16.84
N TYR A 179 1.75 -5.88 15.62
CA TYR A 179 1.49 -7.06 14.78
C TYR A 179 1.95 -8.35 15.45
N ASP A 180 3.14 -8.33 16.05
CA ASP A 180 3.73 -9.50 16.72
C ASP A 180 3.08 -9.78 18.08
N ASP A 181 2.97 -8.77 18.95
CA ASP A 181 2.43 -8.92 20.31
C ASP A 181 0.99 -9.45 20.28
N LEU A 182 0.17 -8.95 19.37
CA LEU A 182 -1.23 -9.36 19.24
C LEU A 182 -1.42 -10.59 18.34
N LYS A 183 -0.36 -11.12 17.76
CA LYS A 183 -0.39 -12.22 16.78
C LYS A 183 -1.44 -11.96 15.69
N LEU A 184 -1.42 -10.74 15.13
CA LEU A 184 -2.48 -10.22 14.26
C LEU A 184 -2.74 -11.11 13.06
N TYR A 185 -1.71 -11.74 12.47
CA TYR A 185 -1.91 -12.65 11.34
C TYR A 185 -2.94 -13.75 11.66
N ASN A 186 -2.88 -14.34 12.86
CA ASN A 186 -3.83 -15.40 13.25
C ASN A 186 -5.28 -14.88 13.36
N LYS A 187 -5.44 -13.59 13.66
CA LYS A 187 -6.74 -12.94 13.79
C LYS A 187 -7.35 -12.56 12.46
N ILE A 188 -6.50 -12.29 11.44
CA ILE A 188 -6.94 -11.80 10.13
C ILE A 188 -6.82 -12.83 9.00
N LYS A 189 -6.25 -14.01 9.21
CA LYS A 189 -5.98 -15.02 8.16
C LYS A 189 -7.19 -15.49 7.37
N SER A 190 -8.40 -15.26 7.85
CA SER A 190 -9.66 -15.61 7.17
C SER A 190 -10.56 -14.39 6.98
N THR A 191 -9.96 -13.25 6.64
CA THR A 191 -10.64 -11.97 6.35
C THR A 191 -10.37 -11.54 4.92
N LEU A 192 -11.07 -10.57 4.39
CA LEU A 192 -10.95 -10.09 3.01
C LEU A 192 -10.37 -8.67 2.97
N CYS A 193 -9.36 -8.42 2.13
CA CYS A 193 -8.77 -7.09 1.88
C CYS A 193 -8.45 -6.32 3.17
N MET A 194 -7.88 -7.01 4.17
CA MET A 194 -7.50 -6.37 5.44
C MET A 194 -6.25 -5.50 5.34
N ASP A 195 -5.53 -5.56 4.25
CA ASP A 195 -4.45 -4.65 3.90
C ASP A 195 -4.90 -3.18 3.84
N GLU A 196 -6.17 -2.96 3.49
CA GLU A 196 -6.80 -1.63 3.49
C GLU A 196 -7.43 -1.25 4.86
N VAL A 197 -7.23 -2.05 5.90
CA VAL A 197 -7.86 -1.86 7.22
C VAL A 197 -6.84 -1.87 8.36
N ILE A 198 -5.88 -2.79 8.33
CA ILE A 198 -5.09 -3.10 9.51
C ILE A 198 -4.11 -1.98 9.90
N PHE A 199 -3.42 -1.37 8.93
CA PHE A 199 -2.45 -0.30 9.18
C PHE A 199 -3.13 0.96 9.72
N GLN A 200 -4.26 1.34 9.10
CA GLN A 200 -5.10 2.44 9.54
C GLN A 200 -5.61 2.20 10.97
N SER A 201 -6.14 1.00 11.23
CA SER A 201 -6.69 0.66 12.54
C SER A 201 -5.62 0.64 13.63
N ILE A 202 -4.43 0.12 13.37
CA ILE A 202 -3.29 0.17 14.31
C ILE A 202 -2.95 1.61 14.69
N LEU A 203 -2.82 2.49 13.68
CA LEU A 203 -2.38 3.87 13.92
C LEU A 203 -3.49 4.73 14.53
N CYS A 204 -4.72 4.62 14.04
CA CYS A 204 -5.85 5.42 14.51
C CYS A 204 -6.32 5.04 15.94
N ASN A 205 -6.03 3.82 16.42
CA ASN A 205 -6.29 3.40 17.80
C ASN A 205 -5.04 3.55 18.71
N SER A 206 -4.14 4.45 18.37
CA SER A 206 -2.89 4.64 19.12
C SER A 206 -2.53 6.12 19.26
N LYS A 207 -1.44 6.41 19.95
CA LYS A 207 -0.86 7.76 20.09
C LYS A 207 -0.44 8.40 18.75
N PHE A 208 -0.45 7.67 17.65
CA PHE A 208 -0.14 8.21 16.33
C PHE A 208 -1.33 8.92 15.70
N LYS A 209 -2.56 8.74 16.18
CA LYS A 209 -3.77 9.32 15.61
C LYS A 209 -3.63 10.83 15.35
N ASP A 210 -3.12 11.58 16.32
CA ASP A 210 -2.98 13.03 16.22
C ASP A 210 -1.82 13.49 15.31
N LYS A 211 -0.98 12.54 14.85
CA LYS A 211 0.12 12.79 13.92
C LYS A 211 -0.26 12.45 12.47
N ILE A 212 -1.43 11.83 12.26
CA ILE A 212 -1.84 11.43 10.93
C ILE A 212 -2.32 12.65 10.14
N VAL A 213 -1.71 12.82 8.97
CA VAL A 213 -2.25 13.62 7.88
C VAL A 213 -3.08 12.66 7.03
N ASN A 214 -4.41 12.86 7.01
CA ASN A 214 -5.34 11.99 6.28
C ASN A 214 -5.23 12.19 4.77
N ARG A 215 -4.04 11.96 4.24
CA ARG A 215 -3.70 12.05 2.82
C ARG A 215 -2.46 11.20 2.54
N ALA A 216 -2.55 10.31 1.55
CA ALA A 216 -1.44 9.45 1.14
C ALA A 216 -0.60 10.04 0.00
N TYR A 217 -0.98 11.21 -0.52
CA TYR A 217 -0.36 11.86 -1.68
C TYR A 217 -0.26 10.97 -2.92
N ARG A 218 -1.36 10.22 -3.19
CA ARG A 218 -1.50 9.37 -4.37
C ARG A 218 -2.70 9.76 -5.20
N TYR A 219 -2.48 9.96 -6.49
CA TYR A 219 -3.55 10.06 -7.45
C TYR A 219 -4.00 8.66 -7.88
N ILE A 220 -5.26 8.34 -7.66
CA ILE A 220 -5.87 7.06 -8.05
C ILE A 220 -7.18 7.38 -8.75
N ASP A 221 -7.35 6.89 -9.99
CA ASP A 221 -8.59 7.10 -10.72
C ASP A 221 -9.54 5.92 -10.54
N TRP A 222 -10.70 6.21 -9.96
CA TRP A 222 -11.81 5.28 -9.74
C TRP A 222 -13.06 5.66 -10.57
N SER A 223 -12.95 6.58 -11.52
CA SER A 223 -14.11 7.15 -12.24
C SER A 223 -14.96 6.09 -12.95
N ASP A 224 -14.35 5.03 -13.51
CA ASP A 224 -15.05 3.95 -14.19
C ASP A 224 -15.42 2.79 -13.25
N HIS A 225 -15.26 3.00 -11.94
CA HIS A 225 -15.57 1.97 -10.96
C HIS A 225 -17.07 1.81 -10.78
N ILE A 226 -17.64 0.88 -11.53
CA ILE A 226 -19.01 0.40 -11.31
C ILE A 226 -18.90 -0.79 -10.35
N ALA A 227 -19.58 -0.70 -9.20
CA ALA A 227 -19.60 -1.76 -8.20
C ALA A 227 -19.87 -3.13 -8.86
N GLY A 228 -18.89 -4.04 -8.74
CA GLY A 228 -18.96 -5.40 -9.30
C GLY A 228 -18.42 -5.59 -10.73
N LYS A 229 -18.03 -4.53 -11.47
CA LYS A 229 -17.52 -4.68 -12.85
C LYS A 229 -16.00 -4.67 -12.99
N ASN A 230 -15.27 -3.91 -12.17
CA ASN A 230 -13.82 -3.72 -12.33
C ASN A 230 -12.96 -4.50 -11.31
N ASN A 231 -13.45 -5.62 -10.80
CA ASN A 231 -12.73 -6.50 -9.87
C ASN A 231 -11.94 -5.76 -8.75
N GLY A 232 -12.42 -4.57 -8.32
CA GLY A 232 -11.78 -3.77 -7.28
C GLY A 232 -10.44 -3.12 -7.67
N ASN A 233 -10.16 -2.96 -8.97
CA ASN A 233 -8.95 -2.30 -9.47
C ASN A 233 -9.23 -0.87 -9.95
N PRO A 234 -8.33 0.10 -9.69
CA PRO A 234 -8.43 1.43 -10.29
C PRO A 234 -8.13 1.39 -11.80
N ASN A 235 -8.50 2.47 -12.48
CA ASN A 235 -8.23 2.63 -13.91
C ASN A 235 -6.72 2.64 -14.19
N ILE A 236 -6.34 2.16 -15.39
CA ILE A 236 -4.99 2.34 -15.91
C ILE A 236 -4.91 3.74 -16.49
N LEU A 237 -3.97 4.52 -15.98
CA LEU A 237 -3.71 5.90 -16.38
C LEU A 237 -2.90 5.94 -17.68
N GLY A 238 -3.26 6.87 -18.56
CA GLY A 238 -2.59 7.11 -19.84
C GLY A 238 -2.42 8.59 -20.15
N VAL A 239 -1.98 8.91 -21.36
CA VAL A 239 -1.73 10.29 -21.81
C VAL A 239 -2.94 11.20 -21.63
N LYS A 240 -4.16 10.68 -21.82
CA LYS A 240 -5.41 11.43 -21.60
C LYS A 240 -5.60 11.94 -20.17
N ASP A 241 -4.90 11.34 -19.20
CA ASP A 241 -5.05 11.64 -17.77
C ASP A 241 -3.97 12.61 -17.27
N TYR A 242 -3.02 12.98 -18.14
CA TYR A 242 -1.81 13.75 -17.79
C TYR A 242 -2.12 15.03 -17.02
N ASP A 243 -2.99 15.89 -17.53
CA ASP A 243 -3.31 17.17 -16.89
C ASP A 243 -3.94 16.99 -15.51
N ARG A 244 -4.82 15.99 -15.37
CA ARG A 244 -5.42 15.63 -14.06
C ARG A 244 -4.40 15.09 -13.07
N ILE A 245 -3.45 14.32 -13.56
CA ILE A 245 -2.36 13.78 -12.74
C ILE A 245 -1.49 14.90 -12.20
N ILE A 246 -0.97 15.77 -13.08
CA ILE A 246 -0.03 16.84 -12.72
C ILE A 246 -0.70 17.90 -11.82
N SER A 247 -1.95 18.27 -12.09
CA SER A 247 -2.68 19.25 -11.28
C SER A 247 -3.19 18.71 -9.95
N SER A 248 -3.06 17.41 -9.68
CA SER A 248 -3.63 16.76 -8.49
C SER A 248 -2.97 17.16 -7.16
N GLY A 249 -1.77 17.73 -7.19
CA GLY A 249 -0.98 18.04 -6.00
C GLY A 249 -0.56 16.80 -5.20
N ASN A 250 -0.45 15.63 -5.86
CA ASN A 250 0.04 14.40 -5.28
C ASN A 250 1.52 14.17 -5.63
N PHE A 251 2.15 13.19 -5.01
CA PHE A 251 3.56 12.83 -5.27
C PHE A 251 3.68 11.63 -6.19
N PHE A 252 2.71 10.76 -6.15
CA PHE A 252 2.66 9.54 -6.95
C PHE A 252 1.30 9.42 -7.61
N ALA A 253 1.25 8.69 -8.72
CA ALA A 253 -0.01 8.28 -9.34
C ALA A 253 -0.04 6.78 -9.60
N ARG A 254 -1.24 6.24 -9.70
CA ARG A 254 -1.50 4.84 -10.03
C ARG A 254 -2.88 4.65 -10.66
N LYS A 255 -3.03 3.64 -11.55
CA LYS A 255 -2.01 2.62 -11.79
C LYS A 255 -1.56 2.73 -13.25
N PHE A 256 -0.28 2.52 -13.49
CA PHE A 256 0.28 2.51 -14.83
C PHE A 256 0.54 1.08 -15.31
N ASP A 257 0.46 0.88 -16.63
CA ASP A 257 0.90 -0.34 -17.29
C ASP A 257 1.60 0.04 -18.61
N ILE A 258 2.91 -0.18 -18.67
CA ILE A 258 3.75 0.18 -19.82
C ILE A 258 3.30 -0.51 -21.12
N ASN A 259 2.61 -1.66 -21.02
CA ASN A 259 2.07 -2.37 -22.17
C ASN A 259 0.77 -1.73 -22.70
N VAL A 260 0.13 -0.86 -21.90
CA VAL A 260 -1.09 -0.13 -22.29
C VAL A 260 -0.73 1.25 -22.80
N ASP A 261 0.08 2.00 -22.04
CA ASP A 261 0.51 3.34 -22.44
C ASP A 261 1.87 3.66 -21.80
N ALA A 262 2.94 3.50 -22.58
CA ALA A 262 4.29 3.86 -22.14
C ALA A 262 4.56 5.37 -22.22
N LYS A 263 3.88 6.08 -23.14
CA LYS A 263 4.12 7.50 -23.41
C LYS A 263 3.80 8.39 -22.22
N ILE A 264 2.79 8.03 -21.42
CA ILE A 264 2.50 8.78 -20.20
C ILE A 264 3.69 8.81 -19.25
N LEU A 265 4.43 7.69 -19.12
CA LEU A 265 5.63 7.65 -18.27
C LEU A 265 6.76 8.52 -18.82
N ASP A 266 6.89 8.62 -20.15
CA ASP A 266 7.88 9.52 -20.80
C ASP A 266 7.55 10.97 -20.44
N MET A 267 6.30 11.38 -20.55
CA MET A 267 5.85 12.73 -20.19
C MET A 267 6.08 13.04 -18.69
N LEU A 268 5.85 12.08 -17.82
CA LEU A 268 6.11 12.22 -16.38
C LEU A 268 7.62 12.30 -16.09
N ASP A 269 8.47 11.61 -16.85
CA ASP A 269 9.91 11.72 -16.71
C ASP A 269 10.42 13.12 -17.09
N GLU A 270 9.84 13.76 -18.12
CA GLU A 270 10.21 15.13 -18.54
C GLU A 270 9.87 16.18 -17.46
N VAL A 271 8.69 16.09 -16.85
CA VAL A 271 8.23 17.06 -15.83
C VAL A 271 9.07 17.01 -14.54
N ARG A 272 9.73 15.87 -14.28
CA ARG A 272 10.50 15.66 -13.04
C ARG A 272 11.99 16.00 -13.16
N LYS A 273 12.45 16.36 -14.36
CA LYS A 273 13.83 16.83 -14.59
C LYS A 273 14.03 18.22 -14.01
#